data_9101045e166d147cf68f6d0320c9e223
#
_entry.id   9101045e166d147cf68f6d0320c9e223
#
_cell.length_a   1.000
_cell.length_b   1.000
_cell.length_c   1.000
_cell.angle_alpha   90.00
_cell.angle_beta   90.00
_cell.angle_gamma   90.00
#
_symmetry.space_group_name_H-M   'P 1'
#
loop_
_entity.id
_entity.type
_entity.pdbx_description
1 polymer ?
#
loop_
_entity_poly.entity_id
_entity_poly.type
_entity_poly.pdbx_seq_one_letter_code
_entity_poly.pdbx_strand_id
1 'polypeptide(L)'
;SISYGMGNDGMNSILFSVSTGLMKGGWAVSLLGGKKWGDGYIQGTDFEGYNYFLNVSKKLNDAHQLSFTAFGAPQSHYQRSSSYDGLTIQGWQEVKKYMKGKSAYRYNPSYGFGKNGERKSSNYNEYHKPQISLNHQWQIDDKSTLSTVAYVSIGRGNGYNGQGNSEFGYSYTDWRGASYGKLTTKFRNADGTFAYDKIQEINEQSENGSMLAMSKSKNYHNWYGLLSTFTTK
;
A
#
# COMPACT_ATOMS: atom_id res chain seq x y z
N SER A 1 -1.48 -26.23 2.27
CA SER A 1 -1.73 -25.65 3.61
C SER A 1 -2.70 -24.51 3.54
N ILE A 2 -3.42 -24.29 4.64
CA ILE A 2 -4.25 -23.10 4.88
C ILE A 2 -3.88 -22.61 6.26
N SER A 3 -3.66 -21.31 6.42
CA SER A 3 -3.44 -20.68 7.72
C SER A 3 -4.30 -19.43 7.88
N TYR A 4 -4.74 -19.20 9.11
CA TYR A 4 -5.46 -18.00 9.50
C TYR A 4 -4.80 -17.39 10.73
N GLY A 5 -4.59 -16.10 10.72
CA GLY A 5 -3.97 -15.34 11.80
C GLY A 5 -4.82 -14.15 12.21
N MET A 6 -4.83 -13.86 13.51
CA MET A 6 -5.49 -12.69 14.11
C MET A 6 -4.50 -11.91 14.95
N GLY A 7 -4.71 -10.61 15.08
CA GLY A 7 -3.90 -9.72 15.90
C GLY A 7 -4.68 -8.55 16.46
N ASN A 8 -3.99 -7.67 17.16
CA ASN A 8 -4.57 -6.45 17.68
C ASN A 8 -5.06 -5.52 16.56
N ASP A 9 -5.93 -4.57 16.90
CA ASP A 9 -6.42 -3.51 16.01
C ASP A 9 -7.09 -4.07 14.74
N GLY A 10 -7.90 -5.13 14.90
CA GLY A 10 -8.65 -5.74 13.80
C GLY A 10 -7.78 -6.48 12.76
N MET A 11 -6.50 -6.72 13.05
CA MET A 11 -5.62 -7.41 12.12
C MET A 11 -6.05 -8.87 11.92
N ASN A 12 -6.23 -9.23 10.67
CA ASN A 12 -6.53 -10.58 10.22
C ASN A 12 -5.67 -10.94 9.02
N SER A 13 -5.38 -12.22 8.87
CA SER A 13 -4.70 -12.73 7.69
C SER A 13 -5.19 -14.13 7.36
N ILE A 14 -5.30 -14.41 6.07
CA ILE A 14 -5.54 -15.76 5.54
C ILE A 14 -4.50 -16.04 4.47
N LEU A 15 -3.92 -17.23 4.51
CA LEU A 15 -2.95 -17.68 3.54
C LEU A 15 -3.29 -19.11 3.11
N PHE A 16 -3.26 -19.34 1.83
CA PHE A 16 -3.41 -20.63 1.19
C PHE A 16 -2.17 -20.92 0.36
N SER A 17 -1.66 -22.17 0.43
CA SER A 17 -0.61 -22.61 -0.47
C SER A 17 -0.74 -24.09 -0.83
N VAL A 18 -0.35 -24.41 -2.05
CA VAL A 18 -0.27 -25.78 -2.56
C VAL A 18 0.97 -25.93 -3.46
N SER A 19 1.62 -27.08 -3.35
CA SER A 19 2.71 -27.45 -4.25
C SER A 19 2.58 -28.93 -4.56
N THR A 20 2.73 -29.29 -5.83
CA THR A 20 2.60 -30.68 -6.29
C THR A 20 3.87 -31.48 -6.09
N GLY A 21 5.03 -30.82 -5.93
CA GLY A 21 6.33 -31.45 -6.16
C GLY A 21 6.52 -31.83 -7.64
N LEU A 22 7.54 -32.62 -7.92
CA LEU A 22 7.80 -33.09 -9.27
C LEU A 22 6.85 -34.25 -9.63
N MET A 23 6.00 -34.04 -10.59
CA MET A 23 5.02 -35.00 -11.09
C MET A 23 5.58 -35.81 -12.25
N LYS A 24 4.91 -36.93 -12.57
CA LYS A 24 5.20 -37.72 -13.80
C LYS A 24 5.14 -36.78 -15.02
N GLY A 25 6.08 -36.98 -15.94
CA GLY A 25 6.22 -36.10 -17.10
C GLY A 25 6.99 -34.82 -16.85
N GLY A 26 7.62 -34.64 -15.66
CA GLY A 26 8.56 -33.57 -15.38
C GLY A 26 7.91 -32.18 -15.05
N TRP A 27 6.65 -32.17 -14.66
CA TRP A 27 5.95 -30.95 -14.24
C TRP A 27 6.02 -30.75 -12.72
N ALA A 28 6.10 -29.49 -12.30
CA ALA A 28 5.88 -29.08 -10.92
C ALA A 28 5.11 -27.76 -10.89
N VAL A 29 4.14 -27.66 -9.99
CA VAL A 29 3.30 -26.47 -9.83
C VAL A 29 3.29 -26.06 -8.37
N SER A 30 3.49 -24.77 -8.11
CA SER A 30 3.31 -24.15 -6.80
C SER A 30 2.41 -22.95 -6.92
N LEU A 31 1.43 -22.86 -6.03
CA LEU A 31 0.46 -21.77 -5.95
C LEU A 31 0.38 -21.27 -4.51
N LEU A 32 0.35 -19.96 -4.33
CA LEU A 32 0.09 -19.30 -3.06
C LEU A 32 -0.84 -18.12 -3.29
N GLY A 33 -1.77 -17.93 -2.37
CA GLY A 33 -2.66 -16.78 -2.33
C GLY A 33 -2.99 -16.40 -0.91
N GLY A 34 -3.11 -15.11 -0.63
CA GLY A 34 -3.44 -14.65 0.70
C GLY A 34 -3.99 -13.24 0.73
N LYS A 35 -4.59 -12.92 1.87
CA LYS A 35 -5.09 -11.59 2.21
C LYS A 35 -4.71 -11.26 3.64
N LYS A 36 -4.33 -10.00 3.88
CA LYS A 36 -4.11 -9.40 5.20
C LYS A 36 -4.84 -8.07 5.26
N TRP A 37 -5.55 -7.81 6.35
CA TRP A 37 -6.29 -6.56 6.54
C TRP A 37 -6.38 -6.21 8.02
N GLY A 38 -6.73 -4.96 8.34
CA GLY A 38 -6.92 -4.49 9.71
C GLY A 38 -7.20 -3.00 9.77
N ASP A 39 -7.60 -2.54 10.97
CA ASP A 39 -7.91 -1.13 11.21
C ASP A 39 -6.65 -0.27 11.44
N GLY A 40 -5.53 -0.93 11.79
CA GLY A 40 -4.29 -0.27 12.16
C GLY A 40 -4.28 0.28 13.58
N TYR A 41 -3.08 0.41 14.15
CA TYR A 41 -2.87 0.94 15.50
C TYR A 41 -3.26 2.42 15.61
N ILE A 42 -3.03 3.20 14.58
CA ILE A 42 -3.33 4.64 14.50
C ILE A 42 -4.73 4.82 13.91
N GLN A 43 -5.49 5.80 14.38
CA GLN A 43 -6.82 6.12 13.88
C GLN A 43 -6.82 6.31 12.36
N GLY A 44 -7.76 5.64 11.67
CA GLY A 44 -7.94 5.77 10.22
C GLY A 44 -6.72 5.37 9.40
N THR A 45 -5.95 4.37 9.87
CA THR A 45 -4.84 3.77 9.12
C THR A 45 -5.14 2.33 8.74
N ASP A 46 -6.40 2.09 8.41
CA ASP A 46 -6.83 0.80 7.90
C ASP A 46 -6.05 0.41 6.65
N PHE A 47 -5.82 -0.87 6.52
CA PHE A 47 -5.02 -1.43 5.45
C PHE A 47 -5.62 -2.73 4.93
N GLU A 48 -5.38 -2.98 3.67
CA GLU A 48 -5.70 -4.22 2.98
C GLU A 48 -4.56 -4.58 2.03
N GLY A 49 -4.14 -5.83 2.06
CA GLY A 49 -3.10 -6.33 1.17
C GLY A 49 -3.41 -7.76 0.75
N TYR A 50 -3.05 -8.07 -0.48
CA TYR A 50 -3.13 -9.40 -1.04
C TYR A 50 -1.74 -9.85 -1.47
N ASN A 51 -1.53 -11.13 -1.54
CA ASN A 51 -0.36 -11.72 -2.16
C ASN A 51 -0.77 -12.91 -3.01
N TYR A 52 -0.11 -13.07 -4.11
CA TYR A 52 -0.25 -14.23 -4.96
C TYR A 52 1.10 -14.62 -5.55
N PHE A 53 1.26 -15.90 -5.74
CA PHE A 53 2.42 -16.50 -6.36
C PHE A 53 1.98 -17.73 -7.15
N LEU A 54 2.47 -17.84 -8.37
CA LEU A 54 2.33 -19.01 -9.23
C LEU A 54 3.71 -19.37 -9.80
N ASN A 55 4.10 -20.60 -9.65
CA ASN A 55 5.23 -21.16 -10.40
C ASN A 55 4.78 -22.43 -11.11
N VAL A 56 5.10 -22.53 -12.38
CA VAL A 56 4.92 -23.74 -13.18
C VAL A 56 6.25 -24.07 -13.81
N SER A 57 6.83 -25.21 -13.42
CA SER A 57 8.10 -25.68 -13.92
C SER A 57 7.92 -26.95 -14.74
N LYS A 58 8.74 -27.07 -15.78
CA LYS A 58 8.79 -28.23 -16.67
C LYS A 58 10.23 -28.64 -16.90
N LYS A 59 10.58 -29.85 -16.47
CA LYS A 59 11.80 -30.51 -16.91
C LYS A 59 11.54 -31.08 -18.32
N LEU A 60 12.16 -30.48 -19.34
CA LEU A 60 12.01 -30.90 -20.73
C LEU A 60 12.81 -32.20 -21.01
N ASN A 61 14.03 -32.24 -20.49
CA ASN A 61 14.94 -33.37 -20.50
C ASN A 61 16.01 -33.17 -19.40
N ASP A 62 17.09 -33.96 -19.38
CA ASP A 62 18.11 -33.84 -18.36
C ASP A 62 18.95 -32.56 -18.46
N ALA A 63 19.01 -31.94 -19.63
CA ALA A 63 19.77 -30.72 -19.87
C ALA A 63 18.93 -29.45 -19.76
N HIS A 64 17.62 -29.50 -19.94
CA HIS A 64 16.78 -28.31 -20.07
C HIS A 64 15.60 -28.32 -19.13
N GLN A 65 15.44 -27.19 -18.40
CA GLN A 65 14.26 -26.90 -17.57
C GLN A 65 13.75 -25.50 -17.89
N LEU A 66 12.42 -25.40 -17.99
CA LEU A 66 11.70 -24.12 -18.07
C LEU A 66 10.90 -23.89 -16.79
N SER A 67 10.79 -22.64 -16.38
CA SER A 67 9.96 -22.24 -15.25
C SER A 67 9.30 -20.92 -15.53
N PHE A 68 7.98 -20.91 -15.50
CA PHE A 68 7.17 -19.70 -15.52
C PHE A 68 6.86 -19.31 -14.08
N THR A 69 7.09 -18.03 -13.73
CA THR A 69 6.79 -17.49 -12.40
C THR A 69 6.00 -16.20 -12.55
N ALA A 70 4.91 -16.07 -11.79
CA ALA A 70 4.14 -14.85 -11.67
C ALA A 70 3.85 -14.58 -10.20
N PHE A 71 4.10 -13.37 -9.72
CA PHE A 71 3.79 -12.98 -8.35
C PHE A 71 3.47 -11.49 -8.25
N GLY A 72 2.77 -11.14 -7.18
CA GLY A 72 2.46 -9.77 -6.86
C GLY A 72 1.83 -9.63 -5.48
N ALA A 73 1.82 -8.39 -4.99
CA ALA A 73 1.26 -8.03 -3.69
C ALA A 73 0.51 -6.70 -3.80
N PRO A 74 -0.71 -6.69 -4.39
CA PRO A 74 -1.53 -5.48 -4.40
C PRO A 74 -1.90 -5.10 -2.97
N GLN A 75 -1.76 -3.82 -2.65
CA GLN A 75 -2.10 -3.32 -1.32
C GLN A 75 -2.59 -1.90 -1.37
N SER A 76 -3.42 -1.56 -0.38
CA SER A 76 -3.87 -0.22 -0.08
C SER A 76 -3.84 0.04 1.42
N HIS A 77 -3.53 1.25 1.81
CA HIS A 77 -3.53 1.65 3.20
C HIS A 77 -3.67 3.15 3.35
N TYR A 78 -4.32 3.54 4.43
CA TYR A 78 -4.24 4.89 4.94
C TYR A 78 -3.05 5.03 5.90
N GLN A 79 -2.53 6.24 6.01
CA GLN A 79 -1.37 6.51 6.87
C GLN A 79 -1.50 7.87 7.56
N ARG A 80 -0.77 8.03 8.64
CA ARG A 80 -0.61 9.32 9.30
C ARG A 80 0.43 10.17 8.57
N SER A 81 0.16 11.47 8.42
CA SER A 81 1.16 12.39 7.84
C SER A 81 2.41 12.47 8.71
N SER A 82 3.58 12.49 8.08
CA SER A 82 4.88 12.68 8.76
C SER A 82 4.99 14.02 9.50
N SER A 83 4.21 15.03 9.12
CA SER A 83 4.16 16.30 9.84
C SER A 83 3.68 16.19 11.30
N TYR A 84 3.06 15.07 11.65
CA TYR A 84 2.64 14.77 13.02
C TYR A 84 3.81 14.39 13.94
N ASP A 85 4.82 13.74 13.42
CA ASP A 85 5.93 13.22 14.23
C ASP A 85 6.81 14.33 14.81
N GLY A 86 6.73 15.54 14.26
CA GLY A 86 7.41 16.74 14.72
C GLY A 86 6.62 17.61 15.70
N LEU A 87 5.56 17.09 16.35
CA LEU A 87 4.79 17.86 17.33
C LEU A 87 5.64 18.28 18.53
N THR A 88 5.45 19.52 18.98
CA THR A 88 5.97 20.02 20.24
C THR A 88 5.35 19.31 21.44
N ILE A 89 5.94 19.45 22.63
CA ILE A 89 5.38 18.93 23.89
C ILE A 89 3.94 19.44 24.10
N GLN A 90 3.68 20.70 23.82
CA GLN A 90 2.33 21.28 23.91
C GLN A 90 1.35 20.62 22.92
N GLY A 91 1.80 20.36 21.68
CA GLY A 91 1.00 19.63 20.70
C GLY A 91 0.65 18.22 21.17
N TRP A 92 1.58 17.50 21.78
CA TRP A 92 1.33 16.19 22.38
C TRP A 92 0.36 16.25 23.57
N GLN A 93 0.44 17.27 24.39
CA GLN A 93 -0.51 17.49 25.49
C GLN A 93 -1.93 17.76 24.98
N GLU A 94 -2.07 18.50 23.90
CA GLU A 94 -3.35 18.73 23.23
C GLU A 94 -3.93 17.42 22.68
N VAL A 95 -3.15 16.64 21.92
CA VAL A 95 -3.53 15.33 21.40
C VAL A 95 -4.01 14.40 22.52
N LYS A 96 -3.32 14.39 23.68
CA LYS A 96 -3.72 13.57 24.82
C LYS A 96 -5.13 13.88 25.33
N LYS A 97 -5.55 15.15 25.27
CA LYS A 97 -6.92 15.53 25.63
C LYS A 97 -7.97 14.94 24.67
N TYR A 98 -7.70 14.93 23.37
CA TYR A 98 -8.59 14.35 22.37
C TYR A 98 -8.71 12.83 22.50
N MET A 99 -7.67 12.14 22.92
CA MET A 99 -7.64 10.69 23.01
C MET A 99 -8.35 10.11 24.24
N LYS A 100 -8.78 10.93 25.22
CA LYS A 100 -9.62 10.53 26.35
C LYS A 100 -9.15 9.24 27.07
N GLY A 101 -7.89 9.18 27.43
CA GLY A 101 -7.27 8.02 28.11
C GLY A 101 -6.67 6.95 27.19
N LYS A 102 -6.92 7.00 25.89
CA LYS A 102 -6.16 6.19 24.93
C LYS A 102 -4.77 6.79 24.70
N SER A 103 -3.85 5.98 24.22
CA SER A 103 -2.51 6.44 23.87
C SER A 103 -2.57 7.58 22.84
N ALA A 104 -1.84 8.68 23.11
CA ALA A 104 -1.67 9.79 22.18
C ALA A 104 -1.05 9.34 20.83
N TYR A 105 -0.25 8.28 20.83
CA TYR A 105 0.34 7.71 19.61
C TYR A 105 -0.69 7.16 18.63
N ARG A 106 -1.92 6.88 19.06
CA ARG A 106 -3.03 6.42 18.20
C ARG A 106 -3.69 7.56 17.43
N TYR A 107 -3.44 8.80 17.77
CA TYR A 107 -4.07 9.95 17.13
C TYR A 107 -3.58 10.16 15.71
N ASN A 108 -4.48 10.50 14.81
CA ASN A 108 -4.18 10.90 13.45
C ASN A 108 -4.83 12.27 13.15
N PRO A 109 -4.04 13.35 12.94
CA PRO A 109 -4.56 14.68 12.75
C PRO A 109 -5.38 14.87 11.47
N SER A 110 -5.28 13.94 10.51
CA SER A 110 -6.06 13.95 9.27
C SER A 110 -7.23 12.93 9.28
N TYR A 111 -7.49 12.28 10.41
CA TYR A 111 -8.62 11.40 10.57
C TYR A 111 -9.87 12.16 10.98
N GLY A 112 -10.99 11.91 10.30
CA GLY A 112 -12.27 12.57 10.60
C GLY A 112 -13.43 12.01 9.81
N PHE A 113 -14.49 12.81 9.67
CA PHE A 113 -15.73 12.36 9.05
C PHE A 113 -16.25 13.43 8.07
N GLY A 114 -16.91 12.94 7.02
CA GLY A 114 -17.67 13.77 6.09
C GLY A 114 -19.08 14.06 6.57
N LYS A 115 -19.85 14.79 5.77
CA LYS A 115 -21.24 15.24 6.08
C LYS A 115 -22.20 14.11 6.40
N ASN A 116 -22.01 12.94 5.79
CA ASN A 116 -22.85 11.76 6.00
C ASN A 116 -22.30 10.81 7.07
N GLY A 117 -21.31 11.25 7.85
CA GLY A 117 -20.64 10.42 8.86
C GLY A 117 -19.66 9.40 8.30
N GLU A 118 -19.37 9.45 7.00
CA GLU A 118 -18.40 8.58 6.38
C GLU A 118 -16.98 8.87 6.90
N ARG A 119 -16.26 7.82 7.28
CA ARG A 119 -14.88 7.90 7.77
C ARG A 119 -13.92 8.29 6.64
N LYS A 120 -13.04 9.24 6.90
CA LYS A 120 -12.08 9.78 5.93
C LYS A 120 -10.69 9.94 6.53
N SER A 121 -9.67 9.87 5.67
CA SER A 121 -8.30 10.29 5.93
C SER A 121 -7.70 10.85 4.65
N SER A 122 -6.90 11.90 4.76
CA SER A 122 -6.28 12.57 3.60
C SER A 122 -4.98 11.93 3.11
N ASN A 123 -4.45 10.95 3.84
CA ASN A 123 -3.23 10.22 3.47
C ASN A 123 -3.57 8.79 3.09
N TYR A 124 -3.46 8.46 1.82
CA TYR A 124 -3.75 7.16 1.25
C TYR A 124 -2.67 6.77 0.26
N ASN A 125 -2.33 5.50 0.24
CA ASN A 125 -1.44 4.91 -0.74
C ASN A 125 -1.98 3.56 -1.21
N GLU A 126 -1.85 3.30 -2.50
CA GLU A 126 -2.27 2.05 -3.13
C GLU A 126 -1.26 1.70 -4.22
N TYR A 127 -0.83 0.46 -4.27
CA TYR A 127 0.04 0.01 -5.35
C TYR A 127 -0.07 -1.48 -5.64
N HIS A 128 0.24 -1.82 -6.88
CA HIS A 128 0.41 -3.17 -7.36
C HIS A 128 1.57 -3.20 -8.37
N LYS A 129 2.57 -4.04 -8.09
CA LYS A 129 3.78 -4.21 -8.92
C LYS A 129 3.99 -5.70 -9.20
N PRO A 130 3.14 -6.31 -10.05
CA PRO A 130 3.31 -7.71 -10.43
C PRO A 130 4.62 -7.91 -11.19
N GLN A 131 5.19 -9.06 -11.03
CA GLN A 131 6.32 -9.51 -11.83
C GLN A 131 6.00 -10.88 -12.44
N ILE A 132 6.31 -11.00 -13.72
CA ILE A 132 6.16 -12.24 -14.49
C ILE A 132 7.53 -12.54 -15.10
N SER A 133 7.97 -13.78 -15.01
CA SER A 133 9.22 -14.21 -15.61
C SER A 133 9.12 -15.60 -16.23
N LEU A 134 9.88 -15.78 -17.30
CA LEU A 134 10.18 -17.08 -17.89
C LEU A 134 11.67 -17.36 -17.70
N ASN A 135 11.96 -18.45 -17.02
CA ASN A 135 13.32 -18.85 -16.68
C ASN A 135 13.66 -20.12 -17.47
N HIS A 136 14.81 -20.14 -18.12
CA HIS A 136 15.37 -21.30 -18.78
C HIS A 136 16.70 -21.65 -18.13
N GLN A 137 16.84 -22.87 -17.70
CA GLN A 137 18.10 -23.42 -17.22
C GLN A 137 18.58 -24.48 -18.20
N TRP A 138 19.82 -24.34 -18.65
CA TRP A 138 20.49 -25.25 -19.55
C TRP A 138 21.78 -25.78 -18.92
N GLN A 139 21.81 -27.07 -18.63
CA GLN A 139 23.02 -27.82 -18.28
C GLN A 139 23.74 -28.20 -19.58
N ILE A 140 24.77 -27.43 -19.94
CA ILE A 140 25.50 -27.61 -21.21
C ILE A 140 26.34 -28.85 -21.18
N ASP A 141 27.06 -29.05 -20.06
CA ASP A 141 27.87 -30.23 -19.76
C ASP A 141 28.00 -30.39 -18.23
N ASP A 142 28.81 -31.33 -17.75
CA ASP A 142 28.96 -31.64 -16.31
C ASP A 142 29.52 -30.46 -15.49
N LYS A 143 30.12 -29.47 -16.13
CA LYS A 143 30.77 -28.32 -15.50
C LYS A 143 30.10 -26.96 -15.78
N SER A 144 29.31 -26.91 -16.85
CA SER A 144 28.83 -25.62 -17.40
C SER A 144 27.31 -25.53 -17.43
N THR A 145 26.77 -24.42 -16.92
CA THR A 145 25.34 -24.13 -16.95
C THR A 145 25.10 -22.72 -17.52
N LEU A 146 24.01 -22.55 -18.25
CA LEU A 146 23.49 -21.26 -18.67
C LEU A 146 22.08 -21.07 -18.12
N SER A 147 21.89 -20.02 -17.34
CA SER A 147 20.58 -19.60 -16.83
C SER A 147 20.16 -18.32 -17.50
N THR A 148 18.98 -18.31 -18.13
CA THR A 148 18.42 -17.14 -18.81
C THR A 148 17.03 -16.82 -18.26
N VAL A 149 16.79 -15.56 -17.92
CA VAL A 149 15.53 -15.05 -17.39
C VAL A 149 15.05 -13.91 -18.26
N ALA A 150 13.85 -14.03 -18.82
CA ALA A 150 13.11 -12.91 -19.39
C ALA A 150 12.02 -12.52 -18.40
N TYR A 151 11.88 -11.22 -18.09
CA TYR A 151 10.89 -10.75 -17.12
C TYR A 151 10.21 -9.45 -17.52
N VAL A 152 9.01 -9.25 -16.98
CA VAL A 152 8.26 -8.00 -17.05
C VAL A 152 7.66 -7.68 -15.67
N SER A 153 7.73 -6.41 -15.29
CA SER A 153 6.99 -5.86 -14.16
C SER A 153 6.12 -4.70 -14.62
N ILE A 154 4.83 -4.73 -14.26
CA ILE A 154 3.84 -3.73 -14.65
C ILE A 154 3.39 -2.99 -13.40
N GLY A 155 4.10 -1.90 -13.06
CA GLY A 155 3.84 -1.11 -11.85
C GLY A 155 2.66 -0.18 -12.03
N ARG A 156 1.76 -0.19 -11.06
CA ARG A 156 0.64 0.75 -10.92
C ARG A 156 0.56 1.17 -9.47
N GLY A 157 0.43 2.47 -9.23
CA GLY A 157 0.28 2.99 -7.88
C GLY A 157 -0.36 4.36 -7.88
N ASN A 158 -0.96 4.71 -6.76
CA ASN A 158 -1.48 6.05 -6.54
C ASN A 158 -1.46 6.40 -5.05
N GLY A 159 -1.51 7.69 -4.79
CA GLY A 159 -1.68 8.23 -3.45
C GLY A 159 -2.56 9.47 -3.50
N TYR A 160 -3.14 9.84 -2.37
CA TYR A 160 -3.89 11.08 -2.27
C TYR A 160 -2.94 12.27 -2.30
N ASN A 161 -3.35 13.30 -3.03
CA ASN A 161 -2.68 14.58 -3.11
C ASN A 161 -3.73 15.69 -2.92
N GLY A 162 -3.72 16.32 -1.73
CA GLY A 162 -4.60 17.41 -1.39
C GLY A 162 -4.18 18.70 -2.09
N GLN A 163 -5.14 19.44 -2.61
CA GLN A 163 -4.96 20.72 -3.27
C GLN A 163 -5.85 21.78 -2.64
N GLY A 164 -5.44 23.04 -2.69
CA GLY A 164 -6.22 24.19 -2.24
C GLY A 164 -6.11 25.35 -3.22
N ASN A 165 -7.19 26.10 -3.37
CA ASN A 165 -7.23 27.31 -4.20
C ASN A 165 -6.54 28.47 -3.47
N SER A 166 -5.33 28.80 -3.89
CA SER A 166 -4.49 29.83 -3.24
C SER A 166 -5.06 31.24 -3.35
N GLU A 167 -5.83 31.54 -4.38
CA GLU A 167 -6.50 32.84 -4.55
C GLU A 167 -7.50 33.13 -3.42
N PHE A 168 -8.05 32.05 -2.84
CA PHE A 168 -8.99 32.13 -1.71
C PHE A 168 -8.36 31.73 -0.37
N GLY A 169 -7.03 31.66 -0.30
CA GLY A 169 -6.31 31.39 0.94
C GLY A 169 -6.30 29.91 1.38
N TYR A 170 -6.52 29.00 0.46
CA TYR A 170 -6.42 27.56 0.70
C TYR A 170 -5.16 26.98 0.07
N SER A 171 -4.63 25.90 0.67
CA SER A 171 -3.43 25.24 0.18
C SER A 171 -3.45 23.73 0.46
N TYR A 172 -2.50 23.03 -0.11
CA TYR A 172 -2.30 21.59 0.16
C TYR A 172 -2.01 21.30 1.65
N THR A 173 -1.48 22.27 2.40
CA THR A 173 -1.17 22.10 3.83
C THR A 173 -2.42 22.04 4.69
N ASP A 174 -3.55 22.57 4.22
CA ASP A 174 -4.83 22.50 4.92
C ASP A 174 -5.32 21.05 5.14
N TRP A 175 -4.86 20.12 4.30
CA TRP A 175 -5.18 18.69 4.42
C TRP A 175 -4.37 17.93 5.46
N ARG A 176 -3.30 18.50 5.98
CA ARG A 176 -2.33 17.77 6.82
C ARG A 176 -2.76 17.61 8.27
N GLY A 177 -3.59 18.51 8.76
CA GLY A 177 -4.06 18.51 10.14
C GLY A 177 -2.99 18.89 11.19
N ALA A 178 -1.71 18.95 10.82
CA ALA A 178 -0.61 19.42 11.65
C ALA A 178 0.46 20.10 10.78
N SER A 179 1.10 21.14 11.33
CA SER A 179 2.18 21.89 10.67
C SER A 179 3.07 22.55 11.71
N TYR A 180 4.38 22.64 11.45
CA TYR A 180 5.37 23.29 12.31
C TYR A 180 5.24 22.93 13.80
N GLY A 181 5.07 21.65 14.10
CA GLY A 181 5.01 21.13 15.47
C GLY A 181 3.70 21.39 16.22
N LYS A 182 2.66 21.87 15.54
CA LYS A 182 1.34 22.18 16.13
C LYS A 182 0.23 21.53 15.32
N LEU A 183 -0.90 21.22 15.98
CA LEU A 183 -2.13 20.87 15.29
C LEU A 183 -2.70 22.12 14.58
N THR A 184 -3.18 21.94 13.36
CA THR A 184 -3.90 23.01 12.66
C THR A 184 -5.32 23.12 13.23
N THR A 185 -5.85 24.36 13.34
CA THR A 185 -7.18 24.62 13.92
C THR A 185 -8.25 24.85 12.86
N LYS A 186 -7.86 25.21 11.63
CA LYS A 186 -8.76 25.61 10.53
C LYS A 186 -9.83 24.56 10.22
N PHE A 187 -9.44 23.29 10.20
CA PHE A 187 -10.32 22.14 9.96
C PHE A 187 -10.24 21.13 11.12
N ARG A 188 -10.33 21.60 12.35
CA ARG A 188 -10.30 20.78 13.55
C ARG A 188 -11.59 20.92 14.32
N ASN A 189 -12.28 19.82 14.56
CA ASN A 189 -13.45 19.77 15.42
C ASN A 189 -13.05 19.80 16.91
N ALA A 190 -13.98 20.12 17.78
CA ALA A 190 -13.76 20.19 19.23
C ALA A 190 -13.33 18.84 19.83
N ASP A 191 -13.69 17.72 19.21
CA ASP A 191 -13.29 16.36 19.60
C ASP A 191 -11.92 15.93 19.06
N GLY A 192 -11.25 16.82 18.31
CA GLY A 192 -9.95 16.59 17.70
C GLY A 192 -9.98 15.92 16.33
N THR A 193 -11.14 15.55 15.79
CA THR A 193 -11.26 14.99 14.44
C THR A 193 -11.07 16.06 13.37
N PHE A 194 -10.62 15.63 12.19
CA PHE A 194 -10.49 16.53 11.04
C PHE A 194 -11.85 16.76 10.39
N ALA A 195 -12.19 18.02 10.12
CA ALA A 195 -13.52 18.45 9.68
C ALA A 195 -13.67 18.39 8.14
N TYR A 196 -13.82 17.19 7.58
CA TYR A 196 -14.09 17.00 6.14
C TYR A 196 -15.47 17.53 5.74
N ASP A 197 -16.43 17.50 6.65
CA ASP A 197 -17.75 18.09 6.51
C ASP A 197 -17.67 19.60 6.18
N LYS A 198 -16.84 20.35 6.88
CA LYS A 198 -16.61 21.77 6.60
C LYS A 198 -15.99 22.02 5.23
N ILE A 199 -15.06 21.16 4.80
CA ILE A 199 -14.49 21.26 3.45
C ILE A 199 -15.57 21.01 2.39
N GLN A 200 -16.44 20.04 2.61
CA GLN A 200 -17.55 19.76 1.70
C GLN A 200 -18.50 20.96 1.62
N GLU A 201 -18.86 21.57 2.75
CA GLU A 201 -19.69 22.77 2.81
C GLU A 201 -19.08 23.98 2.08
N ILE A 202 -17.77 24.22 2.29
CA ILE A 202 -17.06 25.29 1.59
C ILE A 202 -17.11 25.10 0.08
N ASN A 203 -16.88 23.88 -0.40
CA ASN A 203 -16.93 23.56 -1.82
C ASN A 203 -18.35 23.70 -2.41
N GLU A 204 -19.38 23.27 -1.68
CA GLU A 204 -20.78 23.35 -2.09
C GLU A 204 -21.28 24.81 -2.19
N GLN A 205 -20.81 25.67 -1.32
CA GLN A 205 -21.19 27.08 -1.28
C GLN A 205 -20.37 27.97 -2.23
N SER A 206 -19.33 27.43 -2.83
CA SER A 206 -18.42 28.18 -3.68
C SER A 206 -18.96 28.38 -5.10
N GLU A 207 -19.09 29.61 -5.53
CA GLU A 207 -19.39 29.95 -6.94
C GLU A 207 -18.17 29.92 -7.85
N ASN A 208 -16.95 29.84 -7.28
CA ASN A 208 -15.68 29.90 -8.00
C ASN A 208 -15.01 28.49 -8.14
N GLY A 209 -15.79 27.43 -8.10
CA GLY A 209 -15.28 26.05 -8.14
C GLY A 209 -14.79 25.55 -6.78
N SER A 210 -14.13 24.41 -6.76
CA SER A 210 -13.70 23.77 -5.52
C SER A 210 -12.56 24.55 -4.84
N MET A 211 -12.75 24.92 -3.59
CA MET A 211 -11.74 25.58 -2.76
C MET A 211 -10.67 24.59 -2.29
N LEU A 212 -11.07 23.36 -2.00
CA LEU A 212 -10.21 22.28 -1.55
C LEU A 212 -10.59 21.00 -2.27
N ALA A 213 -9.65 20.38 -2.96
CA ALA A 213 -9.85 19.13 -3.71
C ALA A 213 -8.85 18.06 -3.31
N MET A 214 -9.29 16.79 -3.33
CA MET A 214 -8.44 15.64 -3.16
C MET A 214 -8.33 14.91 -4.48
N SER A 215 -7.12 14.85 -5.05
CA SER A 215 -6.83 14.10 -6.26
C SER A 215 -6.08 12.80 -5.95
N LYS A 216 -6.12 11.85 -6.87
CA LYS A 216 -5.23 10.68 -6.87
C LYS A 216 -4.06 10.95 -7.80
N SER A 217 -2.85 11.02 -7.25
CA SER A 217 -1.62 11.04 -8.03
C SER A 217 -1.30 9.62 -8.51
N LYS A 218 -1.45 9.37 -9.80
CA LYS A 218 -1.28 8.04 -10.39
C LYS A 218 0.10 7.89 -11.00
N ASN A 219 0.78 6.80 -10.67
CA ASN A 219 2.09 6.44 -11.19
C ASN A 219 2.02 5.11 -11.94
N TYR A 220 2.59 5.09 -13.13
CA TYR A 220 2.64 3.93 -14.02
C TYR A 220 4.07 3.71 -14.49
N HIS A 221 4.57 2.49 -14.41
CA HIS A 221 5.79 2.11 -15.09
C HIS A 221 5.74 0.65 -15.52
N ASN A 222 6.40 0.36 -16.63
CA ASN A 222 6.63 -0.98 -17.09
C ASN A 222 8.14 -1.21 -17.15
N TRP A 223 8.58 -2.35 -16.66
CA TRP A 223 9.97 -2.72 -16.61
C TRP A 223 10.16 -4.09 -17.27
N TYR A 224 11.05 -4.15 -18.23
CA TYR A 224 11.35 -5.36 -18.99
C TYR A 224 12.83 -5.66 -18.86
N GLY A 225 13.18 -6.94 -18.80
CA GLY A 225 14.57 -7.33 -18.75
C GLY A 225 14.81 -8.73 -19.29
N LEU A 226 16.03 -8.91 -19.77
CA LEU A 226 16.63 -10.18 -20.10
C LEU A 226 17.97 -10.27 -19.39
N LEU A 227 18.17 -11.34 -18.63
CA LEU A 227 19.42 -11.63 -17.92
C LEU A 227 19.86 -13.03 -18.24
N SER A 228 21.13 -13.19 -18.61
CA SER A 228 21.76 -14.50 -18.79
C SER A 228 23.02 -14.60 -17.92
N THR A 229 23.14 -15.73 -17.23
CA THR A 229 24.31 -16.03 -16.40
C THR A 229 24.90 -17.37 -16.84
N PHE A 230 26.17 -17.33 -17.26
CA PHE A 230 26.96 -18.52 -17.55
C PHE A 230 27.84 -18.85 -16.33
N THR A 231 27.82 -20.09 -15.92
CA THR A 231 28.64 -20.59 -14.81
C THR A 231 29.42 -21.81 -15.29
N THR A 232 30.72 -21.86 -15.02
CA THR A 232 31.59 -23.03 -15.24
C THR A 232 32.44 -23.28 -14.01
N LYS A 233 32.74 -24.56 -13.74
CA LYS A 233 33.60 -25.04 -12.62
C LYS A 233 34.94 -25.51 -13.15
#